data_635ac5f4bb5fcf577d6fb62de81a7fa4
#
_entry.id   635ac5f4bb5fcf577d6fb62de81a7fa4
#
_cell.length_a   1.000
_cell.length_b   1.000
_cell.length_c   1.000
_cell.angle_alpha   90.00
_cell.angle_beta   90.00
_cell.angle_gamma   90.00
#
_symmetry.space_group_name_H-M   'P 1'
#
loop_
_entity.id
_entity.type
_entity.pdbx_description
1 polymer ?
#
loop_
_entity_poly.entity_id
_entity_poly.type
_entity_poly.pdbx_seq_one_letter_code
_entity_poly.pdbx_strand_id
1 'polypeptide(L)'
;MCIRDSILEVLLAVGYLHSVGLIYNDVKPDNIMVGSDEVKLIDLGAVSPINGYGHLYGTPGFQAPEIVKTGPQIASDIYSIGRTLAVLTVPIEMRKGRYVDGLPDPATTPVFAENPSYYLLLQRATAADPAERFASAEEMSTQVLNVLRETVAVHTGVPRPALSTVFTPQRSTFGTDLMLAPVDGFFDPDQAAFYDPVDIARALPVPLVNPLDPAAGLLTSAALSDPRQTLDSINAARAEGFVSILGRRVNDGHPSLEIDLAEARAHLELDDVDTALALLREISVHHGNSWRVQWYMGICALMNDEPELAYERFDEVLGAMPGEVGPKLAVAGTAELIGRWLSDETDHSPGSAQRITELYDVAQHHYHDLWLTDHAIVTAAFGLARLSVAAGDYDGAIRPLDEVPATSRHFNTARATAVIALVHGRDPSEVTREQIVEAARRLEQIPDSEPRKARMVLIVLGTALGWMHANPDAAHGSGEPSTLLGFPFTEHGIRTGTERSLRNLARQTRTNRDHRFMLVDLANYVRPDTLF
;
A
#
# COMPACT_ATOMS: atom_id res chain seq x y z
N MET A 1 -28.26 -5.59 11.56
CA MET A 1 -27.11 -6.48 11.84
C MET A 1 -26.72 -7.16 10.53
N CYS A 2 -25.50 -7.00 10.08
CA CYS A 2 -25.04 -7.52 8.77
C CYS A 2 -24.48 -8.94 8.97
N ILE A 3 -24.59 -9.83 7.98
CA ILE A 3 -24.02 -11.20 7.99
C ILE A 3 -22.53 -11.17 8.44
N ARG A 4 -21.83 -10.10 8.11
CA ARG A 4 -20.41 -9.88 8.46
C ARG A 4 -20.17 -9.65 9.96
N ASP A 5 -21.06 -8.90 10.62
CA ASP A 5 -20.97 -8.71 12.10
C ASP A 5 -21.22 -10.03 12.79
N SER A 6 -22.12 -10.85 12.23
CA SER A 6 -22.46 -12.18 12.75
C SER A 6 -21.26 -13.13 12.75
N ILE A 7 -20.38 -13.11 11.72
CA ILE A 7 -19.25 -14.03 11.66
C ILE A 7 -18.14 -13.65 12.65
N LEU A 8 -18.00 -12.37 13.00
CA LEU A 8 -17.05 -11.94 14.03
C LEU A 8 -17.44 -12.48 15.42
N GLU A 9 -18.73 -12.49 15.74
CA GLU A 9 -19.23 -13.08 16.98
C GLU A 9 -19.08 -14.61 17.00
N VAL A 10 -19.28 -15.27 15.84
CA VAL A 10 -18.98 -16.71 15.69
C VAL A 10 -17.51 -16.99 15.94
N LEU A 11 -16.60 -16.19 15.37
CA LEU A 11 -15.15 -16.33 15.58
C LEU A 11 -14.76 -16.14 17.04
N LEU A 12 -15.37 -15.19 17.75
CA LEU A 12 -15.15 -15.00 19.19
C LEU A 12 -15.60 -16.23 20.00
N ALA A 13 -16.78 -16.78 19.70
CA ALA A 13 -17.30 -17.96 20.37
C ALA A 13 -16.44 -19.22 20.12
N VAL A 14 -16.03 -19.42 18.85
CA VAL A 14 -15.16 -20.54 18.48
C VAL A 14 -13.75 -20.36 19.08
N GLY A 15 -13.21 -19.13 19.09
CA GLY A 15 -11.93 -18.83 19.72
C GLY A 15 -11.94 -19.12 21.23
N TYR A 16 -13.06 -18.86 21.92
CA TYR A 16 -13.21 -19.27 23.32
C TYR A 16 -13.17 -20.80 23.48
N LEU A 17 -13.87 -21.55 22.62
CA LEU A 17 -13.81 -23.03 22.66
C LEU A 17 -12.37 -23.52 22.45
N HIS A 18 -11.66 -22.96 21.47
CA HIS A 18 -10.25 -23.31 21.20
C HIS A 18 -9.36 -23.03 22.44
N SER A 19 -9.59 -21.94 23.15
CA SER A 19 -8.81 -21.57 24.34
C SER A 19 -8.97 -22.58 25.51
N VAL A 20 -10.09 -23.29 25.55
CA VAL A 20 -10.35 -24.34 26.55
C VAL A 20 -10.11 -25.76 25.99
N GLY A 21 -9.46 -25.88 24.83
CA GLY A 21 -9.06 -27.15 24.23
C GLY A 21 -10.18 -27.90 23.49
N LEU A 22 -11.22 -27.20 23.05
CA LEU A 22 -12.38 -27.77 22.34
C LEU A 22 -12.45 -27.28 20.88
N ILE A 23 -12.94 -28.14 19.99
CA ILE A 23 -13.23 -27.84 18.57
C ILE A 23 -14.74 -27.95 18.37
N TYR A 24 -15.33 -27.01 17.63
CA TYR A 24 -16.78 -26.97 17.38
C TYR A 24 -17.23 -27.97 16.33
N ASN A 25 -16.45 -28.20 15.25
CA ASN A 25 -16.59 -29.17 14.17
C ASN A 25 -17.74 -28.95 13.15
N ASP A 26 -18.85 -28.31 13.50
CA ASP A 26 -20.04 -28.20 12.63
C ASP A 26 -20.50 -26.77 12.43
N VAL A 27 -19.54 -25.86 12.12
CA VAL A 27 -19.89 -24.48 11.75
C VAL A 27 -20.54 -24.49 10.38
N LYS A 28 -21.84 -24.09 10.34
CA LYS A 28 -22.64 -23.95 9.13
C LYS A 28 -23.77 -22.95 9.36
N PRO A 29 -24.41 -22.41 8.31
CA PRO A 29 -25.50 -21.44 8.46
C PRO A 29 -26.64 -21.91 9.38
N ASP A 30 -27.01 -23.19 9.32
CA ASP A 30 -28.09 -23.76 10.14
C ASP A 30 -27.81 -23.76 11.64
N ASN A 31 -26.53 -23.71 12.02
CA ASN A 31 -26.08 -23.70 13.43
C ASN A 31 -25.76 -22.28 13.92
N ILE A 32 -26.03 -21.22 13.12
CA ILE A 32 -25.84 -19.82 13.46
C ILE A 32 -27.21 -19.16 13.59
N MET A 33 -27.60 -18.83 14.81
CA MET A 33 -28.85 -18.12 15.08
C MET A 33 -28.57 -16.62 15.22
N VAL A 34 -29.18 -15.81 14.36
CA VAL A 34 -29.08 -14.35 14.39
C VAL A 34 -30.33 -13.78 15.05
N GLY A 35 -30.15 -13.17 16.22
CA GLY A 35 -31.20 -12.42 16.94
C GLY A 35 -31.20 -10.93 16.59
N SER A 36 -31.98 -10.13 17.33
CA SER A 36 -32.00 -8.67 17.16
C SER A 36 -30.66 -8.02 17.56
N ASP A 37 -30.05 -8.49 18.64
CA ASP A 37 -28.90 -7.87 19.28
C ASP A 37 -27.71 -8.82 19.52
N GLU A 38 -27.84 -10.10 19.17
CA GLU A 38 -26.83 -11.13 19.43
C GLU A 38 -26.82 -12.21 18.35
N VAL A 39 -25.66 -12.86 18.19
CA VAL A 39 -25.50 -14.08 17.38
C VAL A 39 -25.15 -15.22 18.30
N LYS A 40 -25.74 -16.38 18.09
CA LYS A 40 -25.49 -17.58 18.88
C LYS A 40 -25.12 -18.74 17.99
N LEU A 41 -24.08 -19.47 18.38
CA LEU A 41 -23.86 -20.84 17.93
C LEU A 41 -24.81 -21.76 18.71
N ILE A 42 -25.59 -22.53 17.95
CA ILE A 42 -26.51 -23.55 18.50
C ILE A 42 -26.00 -24.93 18.11
N ASP A 43 -26.47 -25.96 18.79
CA ASP A 43 -26.09 -27.36 18.56
C ASP A 43 -24.60 -27.66 18.87
N LEU A 44 -24.32 -27.83 20.18
CA LEU A 44 -23.00 -28.26 20.67
C LEU A 44 -22.74 -29.76 20.58
N GLY A 45 -23.60 -30.52 19.91
CA GLY A 45 -23.51 -32.01 19.84
C GLY A 45 -22.27 -32.53 19.09
N ALA A 46 -21.65 -31.68 18.26
CA ALA A 46 -20.44 -32.02 17.53
C ALA A 46 -19.12 -31.61 18.24
N VAL A 47 -19.21 -30.87 19.34
CA VAL A 47 -18.03 -30.37 20.07
C VAL A 47 -17.18 -31.53 20.60
N SER A 48 -15.88 -31.46 20.35
CA SER A 48 -14.92 -32.49 20.77
C SER A 48 -13.60 -31.88 21.25
N PRO A 49 -12.80 -32.62 22.05
CA PRO A 49 -11.45 -32.16 22.38
C PRO A 49 -10.55 -32.04 21.13
N ILE A 50 -9.58 -31.13 21.16
CA ILE A 50 -8.51 -31.02 20.15
C ILE A 50 -7.80 -32.39 20.04
N ASN A 51 -7.61 -32.87 18.80
CA ASN A 51 -7.03 -34.19 18.50
C ASN A 51 -7.82 -35.36 19.11
N GLY A 52 -9.08 -35.16 19.46
CA GLY A 52 -9.92 -36.22 20.03
C GLY A 52 -10.18 -37.34 19.03
N TYR A 53 -9.96 -38.61 19.45
CA TYR A 53 -10.35 -39.76 18.68
C TYR A 53 -11.80 -40.13 19.05
N GLY A 54 -12.73 -39.85 18.15
CA GLY A 54 -14.14 -40.12 18.38
C GLY A 54 -14.94 -40.19 17.07
N HIS A 55 -16.27 -40.14 17.15
CA HIS A 55 -17.08 -40.01 15.96
C HIS A 55 -16.79 -38.66 15.29
N LEU A 56 -16.48 -38.70 13.98
CA LEU A 56 -16.32 -37.51 13.18
C LEU A 56 -17.71 -36.92 12.94
N TYR A 57 -17.98 -35.81 13.58
CA TYR A 57 -19.16 -35.00 13.35
C TYR A 57 -18.82 -33.93 12.31
N GLY A 58 -19.83 -33.46 11.58
CA GLY A 58 -19.71 -32.36 10.63
C GLY A 58 -20.58 -32.57 9.41
N THR A 59 -20.84 -31.48 8.71
CA THR A 59 -21.73 -31.47 7.55
C THR A 59 -20.93 -31.47 6.25
N PRO A 60 -21.15 -32.47 5.33
CA PRO A 60 -20.48 -32.50 4.03
C PRO A 60 -20.63 -31.16 3.26
N GLY A 61 -19.52 -30.65 2.74
CA GLY A 61 -19.45 -29.35 2.03
C GLY A 61 -18.99 -28.18 2.89
N PHE A 62 -19.01 -28.33 4.24
CA PHE A 62 -18.42 -27.39 5.19
C PHE A 62 -17.20 -27.98 5.89
N GLN A 63 -17.06 -29.27 5.90
CA GLN A 63 -16.04 -30.02 6.63
C GLN A 63 -14.68 -29.94 5.94
N ALA A 64 -13.61 -29.74 6.72
CA ALA A 64 -12.25 -29.70 6.23
C ALA A 64 -11.82 -31.05 5.60
N PRO A 65 -11.10 -31.06 4.47
CA PRO A 65 -10.81 -32.28 3.71
C PRO A 65 -9.91 -33.24 4.46
N GLU A 66 -9.05 -32.77 5.36
CA GLU A 66 -8.10 -33.58 6.12
C GLU A 66 -8.69 -34.22 7.37
N ILE A 67 -9.85 -33.78 7.85
CA ILE A 67 -10.39 -34.12 9.19
C ILE A 67 -10.48 -35.63 9.45
N VAL A 68 -10.74 -36.44 8.38
CA VAL A 68 -10.80 -37.91 8.47
C VAL A 68 -9.44 -38.51 8.81
N LYS A 69 -8.35 -37.83 8.45
CA LYS A 69 -6.97 -38.30 8.65
C LYS A 69 -6.35 -37.79 9.94
N THR A 70 -6.59 -36.49 10.23
CA THR A 70 -5.91 -35.78 11.32
C THR A 70 -6.76 -35.67 12.59
N GLY A 71 -8.07 -35.93 12.49
CA GLY A 71 -9.02 -35.61 13.56
C GLY A 71 -9.31 -34.08 13.66
N PRO A 72 -10.14 -33.69 14.63
CA PRO A 72 -10.52 -32.29 14.85
C PRO A 72 -9.34 -31.43 15.29
N GLN A 73 -9.12 -30.32 14.60
CA GLN A 73 -8.06 -29.33 14.87
C GLN A 73 -8.62 -27.91 14.76
N ILE A 74 -7.91 -26.92 15.28
CA ILE A 74 -8.25 -25.50 15.12
C ILE A 74 -8.41 -25.17 13.63
N ALA A 75 -7.49 -25.62 12.80
CA ALA A 75 -7.52 -25.39 11.35
C ALA A 75 -8.77 -25.99 10.66
N SER A 76 -9.39 -27.05 11.22
CA SER A 76 -10.64 -27.60 10.67
C SER A 76 -11.86 -26.71 10.94
N ASP A 77 -11.94 -26.04 12.09
CA ASP A 77 -12.98 -25.04 12.36
C ASP A 77 -12.77 -23.79 11.51
N ILE A 78 -11.53 -23.31 11.34
CA ILE A 78 -11.21 -22.19 10.44
C ILE A 78 -11.72 -22.47 9.02
N TYR A 79 -11.47 -23.69 8.50
CA TYR A 79 -11.99 -24.09 7.18
C TYR A 79 -13.53 -24.04 7.14
N SER A 80 -14.20 -24.59 8.15
CA SER A 80 -15.66 -24.62 8.21
C SER A 80 -16.26 -23.21 8.30
N ILE A 81 -15.63 -22.29 9.04
CA ILE A 81 -16.02 -20.88 9.10
C ILE A 81 -15.83 -20.21 7.74
N GLY A 82 -14.68 -20.43 7.09
CA GLY A 82 -14.41 -19.92 5.73
C GLY A 82 -15.44 -20.40 4.71
N ARG A 83 -15.77 -21.70 4.73
CA ARG A 83 -16.82 -22.28 3.88
C ARG A 83 -18.20 -21.70 4.17
N THR A 84 -18.53 -21.53 5.44
CA THR A 84 -19.80 -20.92 5.86
C THR A 84 -19.92 -19.50 5.34
N LEU A 85 -18.86 -18.70 5.52
CA LEU A 85 -18.82 -17.32 5.03
C LEU A 85 -18.94 -17.26 3.50
N ALA A 86 -18.26 -18.16 2.77
CA ALA A 86 -18.35 -18.26 1.32
C ALA A 86 -19.78 -18.59 0.85
N VAL A 87 -20.41 -19.60 1.45
CA VAL A 87 -21.78 -20.03 1.10
C VAL A 87 -22.81 -18.89 1.36
N LEU A 88 -22.59 -18.09 2.39
CA LEU A 88 -23.50 -16.97 2.73
C LEU A 88 -23.36 -15.76 1.82
N THR A 89 -22.25 -15.64 1.11
CA THR A 89 -21.90 -14.39 0.38
C THR A 89 -21.78 -14.54 -1.13
N VAL A 90 -21.44 -15.73 -1.62
CA VAL A 90 -21.28 -16.00 -3.05
C VAL A 90 -22.04 -17.26 -3.47
N PRO A 91 -22.50 -17.33 -4.73
CA PRO A 91 -23.23 -18.49 -5.23
C PRO A 91 -22.27 -19.69 -5.41
N ILE A 92 -22.29 -20.63 -4.47
CA ILE A 92 -21.56 -21.89 -4.58
C ILE A 92 -22.49 -22.96 -5.11
N GLU A 93 -22.06 -23.67 -6.15
CA GLU A 93 -22.83 -24.76 -6.75
C GLU A 93 -23.12 -25.87 -5.74
N MET A 94 -24.36 -26.38 -5.76
CA MET A 94 -24.75 -27.54 -4.96
C MET A 94 -24.98 -28.75 -5.86
N ARG A 95 -24.26 -29.85 -5.58
CA ARG A 95 -24.44 -31.14 -6.29
C ARG A 95 -24.85 -32.22 -5.30
N LYS A 96 -25.96 -32.90 -5.58
CA LYS A 96 -26.51 -34.00 -4.74
C LYS A 96 -26.65 -33.62 -3.26
N GLY A 97 -27.10 -32.39 -2.97
CA GLY A 97 -27.30 -31.88 -1.61
C GLY A 97 -26.03 -31.50 -0.85
N ARG A 98 -24.89 -31.40 -1.54
CA ARG A 98 -23.61 -30.95 -0.97
C ARG A 98 -23.06 -29.77 -1.78
N TYR A 99 -22.53 -28.76 -1.12
CA TYR A 99 -21.76 -27.70 -1.78
C TYR A 99 -20.46 -28.24 -2.37
N VAL A 100 -20.17 -27.83 -3.60
CA VAL A 100 -18.93 -28.22 -4.29
C VAL A 100 -17.73 -27.63 -3.56
N ASP A 101 -16.62 -28.38 -3.51
CA ASP A 101 -15.39 -27.90 -2.89
C ASP A 101 -14.77 -26.75 -3.70
N GLY A 102 -13.99 -25.89 -3.04
CA GLY A 102 -13.35 -24.72 -3.63
C GLY A 102 -14.22 -23.46 -3.62
N LEU A 103 -13.67 -22.39 -4.15
CA LEU A 103 -14.32 -21.08 -4.35
C LEU A 103 -14.60 -20.88 -5.84
N PRO A 104 -15.65 -20.12 -6.21
CA PRO A 104 -15.87 -19.76 -7.62
C PRO A 104 -14.73 -18.84 -8.10
N ASP A 105 -14.55 -18.79 -9.43
CA ASP A 105 -13.54 -17.95 -10.08
C ASP A 105 -13.75 -16.47 -9.74
N PRO A 106 -12.73 -15.78 -9.20
CA PRO A 106 -12.82 -14.38 -8.82
C PRO A 106 -13.11 -13.45 -10.01
N ALA A 107 -12.62 -13.77 -11.21
CA ALA A 107 -12.83 -12.95 -12.39
C ALA A 107 -14.31 -12.94 -12.85
N THR A 108 -15.05 -14.00 -12.55
CA THR A 108 -16.47 -14.15 -12.96
C THR A 108 -17.47 -13.93 -11.83
N THR A 109 -16.98 -13.76 -10.61
CA THR A 109 -17.80 -13.56 -9.41
C THR A 109 -17.77 -12.10 -8.98
N PRO A 110 -18.84 -11.30 -9.18
CA PRO A 110 -18.80 -9.84 -8.95
C PRO A 110 -18.32 -9.45 -7.56
N VAL A 111 -18.76 -10.15 -6.51
CA VAL A 111 -18.34 -9.89 -5.13
C VAL A 111 -16.82 -9.99 -4.96
N PHE A 112 -16.17 -10.94 -5.63
CA PHE A 112 -14.72 -11.14 -5.57
C PHE A 112 -13.98 -10.16 -6.45
N ALA A 113 -14.51 -9.84 -7.64
CA ALA A 113 -13.94 -8.85 -8.54
C ALA A 113 -13.93 -7.44 -7.90
N GLU A 114 -15.01 -7.10 -7.18
CA GLU A 114 -15.12 -5.82 -6.45
C GLU A 114 -14.34 -5.80 -5.13
N ASN A 115 -14.07 -6.96 -4.53
CA ASN A 115 -13.41 -7.09 -3.22
C ASN A 115 -12.33 -8.18 -3.24
N PRO A 116 -11.17 -7.97 -3.90
CA PRO A 116 -10.11 -8.97 -4.00
C PRO A 116 -9.57 -9.42 -2.64
N SER A 117 -9.47 -8.51 -1.66
CA SER A 117 -9.05 -8.84 -0.30
C SER A 117 -9.99 -9.86 0.37
N TYR A 118 -11.28 -9.80 0.05
CA TYR A 118 -12.25 -10.76 0.54
C TYR A 118 -12.06 -12.15 -0.09
N TYR A 119 -11.73 -12.20 -1.38
CA TYR A 119 -11.38 -13.46 -2.04
C TYR A 119 -10.15 -14.10 -1.41
N LEU A 120 -9.07 -13.34 -1.21
CA LEU A 120 -7.83 -13.82 -0.58
C LEU A 120 -8.08 -14.33 0.85
N LEU A 121 -8.92 -13.64 1.62
CA LEU A 121 -9.32 -14.08 2.97
C LEU A 121 -9.99 -15.46 2.93
N LEU A 122 -10.96 -15.65 2.03
CA LEU A 122 -11.64 -16.92 1.89
C LEU A 122 -10.71 -18.01 1.34
N GLN A 123 -9.85 -17.68 0.39
CA GLN A 123 -8.85 -18.58 -0.17
C GLN A 123 -7.93 -19.11 0.92
N ARG A 124 -7.41 -18.25 1.78
CA ARG A 124 -6.59 -18.65 2.93
C ARG A 124 -7.37 -19.47 3.93
N ALA A 125 -8.58 -19.06 4.31
CA ALA A 125 -9.40 -19.79 5.28
C ALA A 125 -9.76 -21.19 4.79
N THR A 126 -9.93 -21.39 3.48
CA THR A 126 -10.33 -22.65 2.86
C THR A 126 -9.19 -23.36 2.12
N ALA A 127 -7.93 -23.03 2.42
CA ALA A 127 -6.78 -23.68 1.84
C ALA A 127 -6.80 -25.19 2.10
N ALA A 128 -6.31 -25.98 1.12
CA ALA A 128 -6.30 -27.44 1.22
C ALA A 128 -5.35 -27.93 2.32
N ASP A 129 -4.16 -27.30 2.42
CA ASP A 129 -3.21 -27.56 3.49
C ASP A 129 -3.63 -26.78 4.76
N PRO A 130 -3.88 -27.46 5.90
CA PRO A 130 -4.19 -26.81 7.17
C PRO A 130 -3.13 -25.80 7.63
N ALA A 131 -1.86 -26.00 7.27
CA ALA A 131 -0.75 -25.13 7.65
C ALA A 131 -0.77 -23.76 6.93
N GLU A 132 -1.47 -23.67 5.80
CA GLU A 132 -1.65 -22.42 5.05
C GLU A 132 -2.81 -21.57 5.56
N ARG A 133 -3.68 -22.13 6.40
CA ARG A 133 -4.85 -21.42 6.97
C ARG A 133 -4.43 -20.46 8.08
N PHE A 134 -5.39 -19.69 8.59
CA PHE A 134 -5.19 -18.90 9.80
C PHE A 134 -4.87 -19.82 10.99
N ALA A 135 -3.88 -19.41 11.78
CA ALA A 135 -3.42 -20.21 12.91
C ALA A 135 -4.41 -20.23 14.09
N SER A 136 -5.29 -19.22 14.17
CA SER A 136 -6.30 -19.09 15.21
C SER A 136 -7.56 -18.38 14.72
N ALA A 137 -8.65 -18.54 15.47
CA ALA A 137 -9.87 -17.78 15.27
C ALA A 137 -9.66 -16.26 15.48
N GLU A 138 -8.75 -15.85 16.37
CA GLU A 138 -8.40 -14.46 16.62
C GLU A 138 -7.67 -13.84 15.42
N GLU A 139 -6.69 -14.54 14.83
CA GLU A 139 -6.03 -14.10 13.61
C GLU A 139 -7.03 -13.92 12.46
N MET A 140 -7.90 -14.92 12.24
CA MET A 140 -8.95 -14.83 11.23
C MET A 140 -9.91 -13.67 11.51
N SER A 141 -10.33 -13.47 12.76
CA SER A 141 -11.23 -12.39 13.15
C SER A 141 -10.64 -11.02 12.85
N THR A 142 -9.37 -10.82 13.12
CA THR A 142 -8.65 -9.58 12.80
C THR A 142 -8.65 -9.30 11.30
N GLN A 143 -8.34 -10.32 10.47
CA GLN A 143 -8.34 -10.15 9.03
C GLN A 143 -9.76 -9.92 8.47
N VAL A 144 -10.78 -10.64 8.97
CA VAL A 144 -12.19 -10.41 8.61
C VAL A 144 -12.61 -8.97 8.92
N LEU A 145 -12.26 -8.47 10.11
CA LEU A 145 -12.59 -7.10 10.52
C LEU A 145 -11.93 -6.05 9.64
N ASN A 146 -10.66 -6.24 9.29
CA ASN A 146 -9.92 -5.30 8.46
C ASN A 146 -10.45 -5.31 7.01
N VAL A 147 -10.68 -6.48 6.41
CA VAL A 147 -11.33 -6.60 5.09
C VAL A 147 -12.73 -5.99 5.08
N LEU A 148 -13.50 -6.16 6.16
CA LEU A 148 -14.81 -5.53 6.30
C LEU A 148 -14.72 -4.00 6.31
N ARG A 149 -13.77 -3.43 7.05
CA ARG A 149 -13.54 -1.97 7.10
C ARG A 149 -13.23 -1.42 5.72
N GLU A 150 -12.33 -2.08 4.99
CA GLU A 150 -11.97 -1.74 3.62
C GLU A 150 -13.19 -1.79 2.69
N THR A 151 -13.89 -2.94 2.65
CA THR A 151 -15.10 -3.09 1.82
C THR A 151 -16.14 -2.01 2.09
N VAL A 152 -16.37 -1.66 3.37
CA VAL A 152 -17.32 -0.60 3.73
C VAL A 152 -16.79 0.77 3.33
N ALA A 153 -15.51 1.06 3.51
CA ALA A 153 -14.91 2.34 3.13
C ALA A 153 -14.97 2.54 1.61
N VAL A 154 -14.57 1.54 0.83
CA VAL A 154 -14.63 1.55 -0.64
C VAL A 154 -16.06 1.76 -1.14
N HIS A 155 -17.02 1.04 -0.56
CA HIS A 155 -18.42 1.11 -1.01
C HIS A 155 -19.15 2.40 -0.59
N THR A 156 -18.80 2.98 0.56
CA THR A 156 -19.47 4.18 1.09
C THR A 156 -18.72 5.47 0.82
N GLY A 157 -17.45 5.43 0.45
CA GLY A 157 -16.56 6.59 0.36
C GLY A 157 -16.27 7.24 1.72
N VAL A 158 -16.57 6.56 2.84
CA VAL A 158 -16.32 7.06 4.20
C VAL A 158 -15.16 6.30 4.82
N PRO A 159 -14.03 6.95 5.11
CA PRO A 159 -12.85 6.30 5.69
C PRO A 159 -13.15 5.57 7.00
N ARG A 160 -12.49 4.41 7.17
CA ARG A 160 -12.62 3.53 8.34
C ARG A 160 -11.23 3.14 8.87
N PRO A 161 -10.42 4.12 9.30
CA PRO A 161 -9.06 3.85 9.75
C PRO A 161 -9.02 2.90 10.95
N ALA A 162 -7.97 2.09 11.01
CA ALA A 162 -7.70 1.22 12.15
C ALA A 162 -6.20 1.05 12.33
N LEU A 163 -5.77 0.90 13.58
CA LEU A 163 -4.42 0.49 13.88
C LEU A 163 -4.29 -1.02 13.62
N SER A 164 -3.22 -1.41 12.94
CA SER A 164 -2.86 -2.81 12.82
C SER A 164 -2.40 -3.37 14.17
N THR A 165 -2.72 -4.64 14.42
CA THR A 165 -2.22 -5.39 15.59
C THR A 165 -0.99 -6.23 15.25
N VAL A 166 -0.61 -6.29 13.97
CA VAL A 166 0.49 -7.11 13.46
C VAL A 166 1.59 -6.31 12.76
N PHE A 167 1.33 -5.05 12.41
CA PHE A 167 2.29 -4.13 11.82
C PHE A 167 2.34 -2.80 12.58
N THR A 168 3.49 -2.14 12.56
CA THR A 168 3.57 -0.73 12.94
C THR A 168 2.83 0.14 11.92
N PRO A 169 2.51 1.41 12.23
CA PRO A 169 2.19 2.38 11.18
C PRO A 169 3.33 2.50 10.15
N GLN A 170 3.02 3.01 8.97
CA GLN A 170 4.01 3.34 7.95
C GLN A 170 5.12 4.24 8.57
N ARG A 171 6.39 3.89 8.36
CA ARG A 171 7.55 4.56 9.01
C ARG A 171 7.81 5.95 8.43
N SER A 172 7.71 6.09 7.12
CA SER A 172 7.81 7.34 6.38
C SER A 172 6.96 7.27 5.10
N THR A 173 6.82 8.38 4.41
CA THR A 173 6.19 8.39 3.07
C THR A 173 7.25 8.19 2.00
N PHE A 174 6.87 7.58 0.88
CA PHE A 174 7.71 7.48 -0.32
C PHE A 174 6.97 8.05 -1.53
N GLY A 175 7.71 8.51 -2.52
CA GLY A 175 7.17 8.98 -3.78
C GLY A 175 6.40 10.31 -3.72
N THR A 176 6.35 11.02 -2.57
CA THR A 176 5.58 12.26 -2.41
C THR A 176 6.15 13.45 -3.20
N ASP A 177 7.45 13.48 -3.44
CA ASP A 177 8.12 14.56 -4.15
C ASP A 177 8.39 14.27 -5.63
N LEU A 178 8.11 13.05 -6.12
CA LEU A 178 8.44 12.64 -7.49
C LEU A 178 7.84 13.54 -8.58
N MET A 179 6.60 13.95 -8.42
CA MET A 179 5.95 14.85 -9.39
C MET A 179 6.48 16.29 -9.31
N LEU A 180 7.15 16.66 -8.21
CA LEU A 180 7.78 17.97 -8.04
C LEU A 180 9.27 17.96 -8.42
N ALA A 181 9.88 16.79 -8.57
CA ALA A 181 11.27 16.66 -8.98
C ALA A 181 11.60 17.39 -10.29
N PRO A 182 10.75 17.37 -11.33
CA PRO A 182 10.99 18.15 -12.54
C PRO A 182 10.99 19.68 -12.27
N VAL A 183 10.25 20.15 -11.26
CA VAL A 183 10.29 21.57 -10.83
C VAL A 183 11.64 21.89 -10.19
N ASP A 184 12.18 20.96 -9.41
CA ASP A 184 13.49 21.12 -8.77
C ASP A 184 14.62 20.97 -9.80
N GLY A 185 14.52 20.00 -10.70
CA GLY A 185 15.47 19.73 -11.78
C GLY A 185 15.34 20.61 -13.02
N PHE A 186 14.32 21.49 -13.11
CA PHE A 186 14.05 22.31 -14.29
C PHE A 186 15.26 23.15 -14.73
N PHE A 187 16.11 23.50 -13.78
CA PHE A 187 17.35 24.23 -14.02
C PHE A 187 18.59 23.51 -13.47
N ASP A 188 18.44 22.33 -12.90
CA ASP A 188 19.50 21.53 -12.31
C ASP A 188 19.15 20.03 -12.49
N PRO A 189 19.55 19.44 -13.63
CA PRO A 189 19.22 18.05 -13.96
C PRO A 189 19.73 17.05 -12.92
N ASP A 190 20.75 17.40 -12.14
CA ASP A 190 21.33 16.55 -11.10
C ASP A 190 20.42 16.42 -9.85
N GLN A 191 19.36 17.22 -9.76
CA GLN A 191 18.35 17.14 -8.70
C GLN A 191 17.09 16.33 -9.10
N ALA A 192 17.15 15.56 -10.18
CA ALA A 192 16.05 14.68 -10.53
C ALA A 192 15.85 13.63 -9.42
N ALA A 193 14.68 13.61 -8.79
CA ALA A 193 14.35 12.57 -7.82
C ALA A 193 14.08 11.26 -8.56
N PHE A 194 14.77 10.21 -8.14
CA PHE A 194 14.55 8.85 -8.61
C PHE A 194 13.57 8.14 -7.68
N TYR A 195 12.81 7.20 -8.21
CA TYR A 195 11.97 6.31 -7.42
C TYR A 195 12.86 5.16 -6.94
N ASP A 196 13.47 5.36 -5.78
CA ASP A 196 14.46 4.44 -5.21
C ASP A 196 13.76 3.28 -4.48
N PRO A 197 14.05 2.01 -4.82
CA PRO A 197 13.52 0.86 -4.10
C PRO A 197 13.89 0.87 -2.60
N VAL A 198 15.05 1.41 -2.24
CA VAL A 198 15.49 1.55 -0.83
C VAL A 198 14.58 2.51 -0.06
N ASP A 199 14.08 3.57 -0.70
CA ASP A 199 13.12 4.50 -0.06
C ASP A 199 11.80 3.80 0.26
N ILE A 200 11.33 2.92 -0.63
CA ILE A 200 10.16 2.08 -0.37
C ILE A 200 10.44 1.17 0.83
N ALA A 201 11.55 0.41 0.79
CA ALA A 201 11.92 -0.53 1.85
C ALA A 201 11.98 0.13 3.24
N ARG A 202 12.59 1.32 3.32
CA ARG A 202 12.70 2.09 4.56
C ARG A 202 11.39 2.71 5.04
N ALA A 203 10.46 2.96 4.12
CA ALA A 203 9.17 3.56 4.44
C ALA A 203 8.11 2.55 4.90
N LEU A 204 8.23 1.30 4.50
CA LEU A 204 7.26 0.26 4.83
C LEU A 204 7.14 0.01 6.34
N PRO A 205 5.96 -0.44 6.81
CA PRO A 205 5.74 -0.85 8.19
C PRO A 205 6.67 -1.99 8.62
N VAL A 206 6.82 -2.15 9.91
CA VAL A 206 7.58 -3.27 10.49
C VAL A 206 6.60 -4.24 11.16
N PRO A 207 6.74 -5.56 10.97
CA PRO A 207 5.99 -6.55 11.74
C PRO A 207 6.18 -6.36 13.24
N LEU A 208 5.08 -6.34 13.98
CA LEU A 208 5.09 -6.35 15.44
C LEU A 208 5.49 -7.74 15.95
N VAL A 209 6.19 -7.79 17.05
CA VAL A 209 6.57 -9.05 17.71
C VAL A 209 5.32 -9.85 18.08
N ASN A 210 5.32 -11.14 17.78
CA ASN A 210 4.24 -12.02 18.17
C ASN A 210 4.17 -12.10 19.71
N PRO A 211 3.07 -11.68 20.35
CA PRO A 211 2.96 -11.67 21.81
C PRO A 211 3.02 -13.07 22.44
N LEU A 212 2.79 -14.11 21.65
CA LEU A 212 2.88 -15.51 22.09
C LEU A 212 4.29 -16.10 21.98
N ASP A 213 5.24 -15.36 21.37
CA ASP A 213 6.63 -15.81 21.27
C ASP A 213 7.31 -15.76 22.66
N PRO A 214 8.10 -16.77 23.02
CA PRO A 214 8.79 -16.82 24.32
C PRO A 214 9.67 -15.59 24.60
N ALA A 215 10.21 -14.95 23.56
CA ALA A 215 11.06 -13.76 23.68
C ALA A 215 10.29 -12.42 23.57
N ALA A 216 8.95 -12.44 23.49
CA ALA A 216 8.15 -11.23 23.27
C ALA A 216 8.45 -10.12 24.31
N GLY A 217 8.58 -10.47 25.58
CA GLY A 217 8.87 -9.51 26.66
C GLY A 217 10.21 -8.78 26.48
N LEU A 218 11.23 -9.49 26.00
CA LEU A 218 12.55 -8.92 25.70
C LEU A 218 12.48 -8.01 24.46
N LEU A 219 11.88 -8.50 23.40
CA LEU A 219 11.87 -7.85 22.09
C LEU A 219 10.98 -6.61 22.04
N THR A 220 9.92 -6.55 22.84
CA THR A 220 9.04 -5.37 22.92
C THR A 220 9.82 -4.13 23.40
N SER A 221 10.76 -4.30 24.31
CA SER A 221 11.63 -3.21 24.76
C SER A 221 12.73 -2.87 23.74
N ALA A 222 13.26 -3.86 23.04
CA ALA A 222 14.30 -3.70 22.02
C ALA A 222 13.77 -3.07 20.72
N ALA A 223 12.47 -3.19 20.43
CA ALA A 223 11.88 -2.69 19.19
C ALA A 223 12.00 -1.16 18.98
N LEU A 224 12.21 -0.39 20.04
CA LEU A 224 12.38 1.06 20.04
C LEU A 224 13.85 1.48 20.25
N SER A 225 14.77 0.53 20.35
CA SER A 225 16.19 0.77 20.61
C SER A 225 16.96 0.98 19.30
N ASP A 226 18.15 1.55 19.41
CA ASP A 226 19.11 1.58 18.30
C ASP A 226 19.40 0.15 17.82
N PRO A 227 19.55 -0.10 16.49
CA PRO A 227 19.79 -1.44 15.95
C PRO A 227 20.98 -2.17 16.59
N ARG A 228 22.06 -1.46 16.92
CA ARG A 228 23.24 -2.04 17.60
C ARG A 228 22.91 -2.49 19.00
N GLN A 229 22.12 -1.70 19.74
CA GLN A 229 21.66 -2.07 21.08
C GLN A 229 20.71 -3.28 21.02
N THR A 230 19.91 -3.37 19.96
CA THR A 230 19.07 -4.55 19.70
C THR A 230 19.93 -5.80 19.52
N LEU A 231 21.00 -5.75 18.72
CA LEU A 231 21.95 -6.86 18.53
C LEU A 231 22.64 -7.24 19.85
N ASP A 232 23.08 -6.26 20.64
CA ASP A 232 23.70 -6.51 21.95
C ASP A 232 22.73 -7.18 22.92
N SER A 233 21.46 -6.74 22.93
CA SER A 233 20.40 -7.33 23.75
C SER A 233 20.08 -8.77 23.35
N ILE A 234 20.03 -9.06 22.04
CA ILE A 234 19.84 -10.41 21.50
C ILE A 234 21.02 -11.32 21.91
N ASN A 235 22.24 -10.84 21.79
CA ASN A 235 23.44 -11.60 22.19
C ASN A 235 23.45 -11.88 23.69
N ALA A 236 23.06 -10.91 24.51
CA ALA A 236 22.92 -11.10 25.97
C ALA A 236 21.85 -12.14 26.30
N ALA A 237 20.67 -12.05 25.64
CA ALA A 237 19.59 -13.01 25.83
C ALA A 237 19.99 -14.43 25.43
N ARG A 238 20.74 -14.60 24.34
CA ARG A 238 21.28 -15.91 23.94
C ARG A 238 22.28 -16.45 24.97
N ALA A 239 23.08 -15.58 25.61
CA ALA A 239 23.98 -15.98 26.68
C ALA A 239 23.24 -16.42 27.94
N GLU A 240 22.06 -15.88 28.21
CA GLU A 240 21.19 -16.22 29.35
C GLU A 240 20.31 -17.49 29.07
N GLY A 241 20.32 -18.03 27.86
CA GLY A 241 19.65 -19.29 27.52
C GLY A 241 18.44 -19.18 26.62
N PHE A 242 18.12 -18.00 26.07
CA PHE A 242 17.16 -17.92 24.96
C PHE A 242 17.74 -18.59 23.71
N VAL A 243 16.98 -19.49 23.12
CA VAL A 243 17.40 -20.27 21.95
C VAL A 243 16.71 -19.70 20.72
N SER A 244 17.54 -19.35 19.72
CA SER A 244 17.08 -19.13 18.36
C SER A 244 16.59 -20.43 17.74
N ILE A 245 15.64 -20.38 16.80
CA ILE A 245 15.19 -21.56 16.04
C ILE A 245 16.33 -22.15 15.18
N LEU A 246 17.37 -21.38 14.92
CA LEU A 246 18.56 -21.82 14.19
C LEU A 246 19.52 -22.66 15.06
N GLY A 247 19.14 -23.03 16.27
CA GLY A 247 19.89 -23.93 17.14
C GLY A 247 21.23 -23.38 17.63
N ARG A 248 21.43 -22.07 17.58
CA ARG A 248 22.65 -21.39 18.04
C ARG A 248 22.71 -21.28 19.57
N ARG A 249 22.73 -22.35 20.20
CA ARG A 249 22.93 -22.78 21.58
C ARG A 249 21.74 -23.41 22.28
N VAL A 250 22.06 -24.54 22.85
CA VAL A 250 21.18 -25.39 23.62
C VAL A 250 21.50 -25.22 25.09
N ASN A 251 20.60 -24.62 25.81
CA ASN A 251 20.28 -25.01 27.19
C ASN A 251 18.79 -24.84 27.31
N ASP A 252 18.03 -25.90 27.48
CA ASP A 252 16.61 -26.03 27.82
C ASP A 252 15.62 -24.83 27.55
N GLY A 253 16.01 -23.87 26.68
CA GLY A 253 15.23 -22.69 26.31
C GLY A 253 14.22 -23.01 25.19
N HIS A 254 13.13 -22.29 25.17
CA HIS A 254 12.14 -22.37 24.12
C HIS A 254 12.65 -21.66 22.86
N PRO A 255 12.57 -22.29 21.67
CA PRO A 255 12.99 -21.64 20.41
C PRO A 255 12.08 -20.44 20.10
N SER A 256 12.69 -19.33 19.66
CA SER A 256 12.01 -18.09 19.29
C SER A 256 12.35 -17.70 17.86
N LEU A 257 11.35 -17.64 17.00
CA LEU A 257 11.47 -17.11 15.64
C LEU A 257 11.70 -15.58 15.67
N GLU A 258 11.07 -14.91 16.61
CA GLU A 258 11.09 -13.44 16.70
C GLU A 258 12.49 -12.89 17.04
N ILE A 259 13.33 -13.65 17.77
CA ILE A 259 14.72 -13.26 18.00
C ILE A 259 15.51 -13.20 16.69
N ASP A 260 15.36 -14.21 15.83
CA ASP A 260 16.09 -14.28 14.59
C ASP A 260 15.58 -13.23 13.58
N LEU A 261 14.27 -12.96 13.56
CA LEU A 261 13.69 -11.88 12.77
C LEU A 261 14.13 -10.50 13.27
N ALA A 262 14.24 -10.30 14.58
CA ALA A 262 14.73 -9.05 15.16
C ALA A 262 16.23 -8.83 14.83
N GLU A 263 17.03 -9.89 14.80
CA GLU A 263 18.43 -9.84 14.35
C GLU A 263 18.53 -9.46 12.88
N ALA A 264 17.78 -10.14 12.00
CA ALA A 264 17.74 -9.81 10.58
C ALA A 264 17.28 -8.36 10.34
N ARG A 265 16.24 -7.90 11.05
CA ARG A 265 15.79 -6.51 11.00
C ARG A 265 16.88 -5.53 11.42
N ALA A 266 17.60 -5.80 12.52
CA ALA A 266 18.65 -4.92 13.00
C ALA A 266 19.79 -4.79 11.99
N HIS A 267 20.16 -5.87 11.28
CA HIS A 267 21.12 -5.82 10.18
C HIS A 267 20.61 -4.98 9.01
N LEU A 268 19.33 -5.11 8.62
CA LEU A 268 18.71 -4.28 7.57
C LEU A 268 18.73 -2.78 7.94
N GLU A 269 18.43 -2.44 9.19
CA GLU A 269 18.49 -1.06 9.68
C GLU A 269 19.93 -0.48 9.75
N LEU A 270 20.94 -1.36 9.72
CA LEU A 270 22.37 -1.00 9.62
C LEU A 270 22.90 -1.05 8.17
N ASP A 271 22.04 -1.25 7.18
CA ASP A 271 22.37 -1.44 5.76
C ASP A 271 23.23 -2.70 5.48
N ASP A 272 23.26 -3.67 6.40
CA ASP A 272 23.94 -4.97 6.24
C ASP A 272 22.95 -6.01 5.67
N VAL A 273 22.60 -5.82 4.40
CA VAL A 273 21.59 -6.64 3.71
C VAL A 273 22.08 -8.09 3.53
N ASP A 274 23.36 -8.29 3.27
CA ASP A 274 23.94 -9.62 3.05
C ASP A 274 23.79 -10.53 4.27
N THR A 275 24.11 -10.00 5.46
CA THR A 275 23.96 -10.74 6.72
C THR A 275 22.47 -11.02 7.01
N ALA A 276 21.60 -10.03 6.83
CA ALA A 276 20.16 -10.21 7.01
C ALA A 276 19.60 -11.29 6.08
N LEU A 277 19.96 -11.26 4.80
CA LEU A 277 19.50 -12.22 3.80
C LEU A 277 20.03 -13.64 4.10
N ALA A 278 21.27 -13.79 4.55
CA ALA A 278 21.83 -15.08 4.96
C ALA A 278 21.05 -15.67 6.13
N LEU A 279 20.72 -14.88 7.15
CA LEU A 279 19.90 -15.29 8.29
C LEU A 279 18.49 -15.72 7.84
N LEU A 280 17.83 -14.89 7.02
CA LEU A 280 16.47 -15.18 6.53
C LEU A 280 16.43 -16.43 5.67
N ARG A 281 17.43 -16.69 4.84
CA ARG A 281 17.55 -17.94 4.06
C ARG A 281 17.69 -19.17 4.97
N GLU A 282 18.48 -19.09 6.03
CA GLU A 282 18.61 -20.16 7.01
C GLU A 282 17.27 -20.41 7.75
N ILE A 283 16.59 -19.34 8.17
CA ILE A 283 15.26 -19.42 8.81
C ILE A 283 14.23 -20.04 7.85
N SER A 284 14.26 -19.68 6.58
CA SER A 284 13.27 -20.11 5.58
C SER A 284 13.28 -21.62 5.33
N VAL A 285 14.38 -22.33 5.62
CA VAL A 285 14.44 -23.80 5.51
C VAL A 285 13.36 -24.48 6.36
N HIS A 286 13.03 -23.90 7.51
CA HIS A 286 12.07 -24.47 8.46
C HIS A 286 10.78 -23.64 8.60
N HIS A 287 10.82 -22.37 8.24
CA HIS A 287 9.75 -21.39 8.40
C HIS A 287 9.48 -20.58 7.13
N GLY A 288 9.73 -21.15 5.95
CA GLY A 288 9.54 -20.49 4.65
C GLY A 288 8.12 -19.99 4.40
N ASN A 289 7.13 -20.66 4.95
CA ASN A 289 5.71 -20.27 4.85
C ASN A 289 5.31 -19.16 5.83
N SER A 290 6.24 -18.70 6.70
CA SER A 290 5.94 -17.60 7.60
C SER A 290 5.88 -16.29 6.82
N TRP A 291 4.75 -15.60 6.83
CA TRP A 291 4.58 -14.29 6.21
C TRP A 291 5.60 -13.25 6.73
N ARG A 292 6.06 -13.37 7.98
CA ARG A 292 7.09 -12.51 8.56
C ARG A 292 8.45 -12.69 7.88
N VAL A 293 8.80 -13.93 7.57
CA VAL A 293 10.04 -14.25 6.84
C VAL A 293 9.95 -13.69 5.42
N GLN A 294 8.84 -13.92 4.72
CA GLN A 294 8.62 -13.40 3.38
C GLN A 294 8.64 -11.87 3.33
N TRP A 295 8.07 -11.22 4.35
CA TRP A 295 8.12 -9.76 4.48
C TRP A 295 9.55 -9.22 4.47
N TYR A 296 10.40 -9.76 5.35
CA TYR A 296 11.80 -9.32 5.42
C TYR A 296 12.61 -9.73 4.19
N MET A 297 12.30 -10.86 3.55
CA MET A 297 12.89 -11.22 2.26
C MET A 297 12.52 -10.23 1.16
N GLY A 298 11.27 -9.75 1.12
CA GLY A 298 10.85 -8.67 0.22
C GLY A 298 11.59 -7.35 0.47
N ILE A 299 11.79 -7.00 1.75
CA ILE A 299 12.61 -5.82 2.12
C ILE A 299 14.07 -6.00 1.64
N CYS A 300 14.69 -7.17 1.86
CA CYS A 300 16.04 -7.45 1.35
C CYS A 300 16.12 -7.32 -0.18
N ALA A 301 15.11 -7.84 -0.90
CA ALA A 301 15.08 -7.77 -2.36
C ALA A 301 15.00 -6.32 -2.85
N LEU A 302 14.16 -5.45 -2.22
CA LEU A 302 14.16 -4.01 -2.54
C LEU A 302 15.53 -3.36 -2.27
N MET A 303 16.16 -3.68 -1.15
CA MET A 303 17.47 -3.10 -0.81
C MET A 303 18.60 -3.62 -1.70
N ASN A 304 18.41 -4.74 -2.40
CA ASN A 304 19.34 -5.33 -3.38
C ASN A 304 18.99 -4.98 -4.83
N ASP A 305 18.05 -4.05 -5.04
CA ASP A 305 17.63 -3.64 -6.40
C ASP A 305 16.99 -4.77 -7.22
N GLU A 306 16.24 -5.65 -6.54
CA GLU A 306 15.52 -6.80 -7.11
C GLU A 306 13.98 -6.63 -6.93
N PRO A 307 13.34 -5.63 -7.57
CA PRO A 307 11.95 -5.28 -7.28
C PRO A 307 10.94 -6.35 -7.70
N GLU A 308 11.22 -7.13 -8.76
CA GLU A 308 10.35 -8.25 -9.17
C GLU A 308 10.28 -9.32 -8.07
N LEU A 309 11.43 -9.68 -7.50
CA LEU A 309 11.48 -10.62 -6.37
C LEU A 309 10.79 -10.04 -5.14
N ALA A 310 10.95 -8.75 -4.89
CA ALA A 310 10.26 -8.07 -3.79
C ALA A 310 8.74 -8.12 -3.97
N TYR A 311 8.26 -7.86 -5.19
CA TYR A 311 6.84 -7.92 -5.54
C TYR A 311 6.27 -9.33 -5.26
N GLU A 312 6.93 -10.39 -5.72
CA GLU A 312 6.51 -11.78 -5.46
C GLU A 312 6.40 -12.07 -3.96
N ARG A 313 7.40 -11.64 -3.17
CA ARG A 313 7.39 -11.85 -1.71
C ARG A 313 6.28 -11.06 -1.02
N PHE A 314 6.04 -9.83 -1.41
CA PHE A 314 4.96 -9.02 -0.83
C PHE A 314 3.57 -9.50 -1.24
N ASP A 315 3.41 -10.05 -2.44
CA ASP A 315 2.16 -10.68 -2.88
C ASP A 315 1.85 -11.96 -2.07
N GLU A 316 2.86 -12.78 -1.77
CA GLU A 316 2.72 -13.91 -0.83
C GLU A 316 2.26 -13.42 0.57
N VAL A 317 2.82 -12.32 1.05
CA VAL A 317 2.41 -11.72 2.34
C VAL A 317 1.00 -11.17 2.27
N LEU A 318 0.60 -10.55 1.16
CA LEU A 318 -0.76 -10.06 0.93
C LEU A 318 -1.77 -11.21 0.94
N GLY A 319 -1.45 -12.33 0.29
CA GLY A 319 -2.25 -13.55 0.35
C GLY A 319 -2.43 -14.10 1.77
N ALA A 320 -1.38 -13.99 2.60
CA ALA A 320 -1.42 -14.37 4.00
C ALA A 320 -2.16 -13.37 4.89
N MET A 321 -2.04 -12.07 4.63
CA MET A 321 -2.57 -10.97 5.45
C MET A 321 -3.40 -9.98 4.63
N PRO A 322 -4.52 -10.42 4.02
CA PRO A 322 -5.28 -9.64 3.05
C PRO A 322 -5.95 -8.38 3.61
N GLY A 323 -6.17 -8.33 4.92
CA GLY A 323 -6.74 -7.16 5.60
C GLY A 323 -5.72 -6.11 6.05
N GLU A 324 -4.42 -6.34 5.84
CA GLU A 324 -3.38 -5.45 6.36
C GLU A 324 -2.96 -4.38 5.35
N VAL A 325 -2.73 -3.17 5.86
CA VAL A 325 -2.24 -2.01 5.08
C VAL A 325 -0.83 -2.23 4.54
N GLY A 326 0.06 -2.81 5.37
CA GLY A 326 1.47 -2.99 5.02
C GLY A 326 1.70 -3.75 3.71
N PRO A 327 1.17 -4.97 3.55
CA PRO A 327 1.32 -5.75 2.32
C PRO A 327 0.75 -5.06 1.08
N LYS A 328 -0.42 -4.43 1.18
CA LYS A 328 -1.03 -3.66 0.06
C LYS A 328 -0.15 -2.50 -0.38
N LEU A 329 0.39 -1.76 0.59
CA LEU A 329 1.29 -0.65 0.31
C LEU A 329 2.60 -1.11 -0.33
N ALA A 330 3.14 -2.25 0.11
CA ALA A 330 4.34 -2.84 -0.44
C ALA A 330 4.13 -3.32 -1.88
N VAL A 331 3.03 -4.05 -2.14
CA VAL A 331 2.65 -4.50 -3.49
C VAL A 331 2.41 -3.30 -4.41
N ALA A 332 1.67 -2.27 -3.97
CA ALA A 332 1.41 -1.09 -4.77
C ALA A 332 2.70 -0.33 -5.13
N GLY A 333 3.56 -0.08 -4.14
CA GLY A 333 4.83 0.63 -4.35
C GLY A 333 5.79 -0.11 -5.28
N THR A 334 5.91 -1.43 -5.11
CA THR A 334 6.78 -2.27 -5.95
C THR A 334 6.22 -2.44 -7.37
N ALA A 335 4.91 -2.62 -7.53
CA ALA A 335 4.28 -2.70 -8.85
C ALA A 335 4.46 -1.38 -9.64
N GLU A 336 4.25 -0.22 -8.99
CA GLU A 336 4.51 1.08 -9.61
C GLU A 336 5.98 1.23 -10.01
N LEU A 337 6.92 0.82 -9.14
CA LEU A 337 8.36 0.89 -9.40
C LEU A 337 8.74 0.06 -10.64
N ILE A 338 8.31 -1.20 -10.70
CA ILE A 338 8.58 -2.09 -11.84
C ILE A 338 7.96 -1.52 -13.12
N GLY A 339 6.69 -1.08 -13.07
CA GLY A 339 6.01 -0.49 -14.21
C GLY A 339 6.75 0.73 -14.77
N ARG A 340 7.33 1.58 -13.90
CA ARG A 340 8.16 2.72 -14.31
C ARG A 340 9.46 2.29 -14.95
N TRP A 341 10.18 1.35 -14.35
CA TRP A 341 11.43 0.84 -14.93
C TRP A 341 11.21 0.25 -16.32
N LEU A 342 10.16 -0.56 -16.50
CA LEU A 342 9.80 -1.10 -17.79
C LEU A 342 9.40 0.00 -18.81
N SER A 343 8.81 1.11 -18.33
CA SER A 343 8.45 2.25 -19.18
C SER A 343 9.67 3.06 -19.64
N ASP A 344 10.73 3.10 -18.83
CA ASP A 344 11.97 3.81 -19.14
C ASP A 344 12.91 2.97 -20.02
N GLU A 345 12.71 1.64 -20.08
CA GLU A 345 13.45 0.77 -21.00
C GLU A 345 13.06 1.04 -22.45
N THR A 346 14.02 0.86 -23.36
CA THR A 346 13.80 1.09 -24.80
C THR A 346 13.03 -0.03 -25.51
N ASP A 347 12.73 -1.13 -24.80
CA ASP A 347 11.93 -2.23 -25.35
C ASP A 347 10.43 -1.95 -25.23
N HIS A 348 9.83 -1.52 -26.34
CA HIS A 348 8.39 -1.29 -26.46
C HIS A 348 7.65 -2.48 -27.09
N SER A 349 8.02 -3.71 -26.75
CA SER A 349 7.30 -4.90 -27.21
C SER A 349 5.85 -4.89 -26.71
N PRO A 350 4.88 -5.48 -27.45
CA PRO A 350 3.50 -5.58 -26.98
C PRO A 350 3.35 -6.29 -25.63
N GLY A 351 4.23 -7.23 -25.32
CA GLY A 351 4.24 -7.92 -24.02
C GLY A 351 4.67 -7.01 -22.88
N SER A 352 5.67 -6.14 -23.10
CA SER A 352 6.13 -5.15 -22.14
C SER A 352 5.01 -4.13 -21.82
N ALA A 353 4.34 -3.60 -22.84
CA ALA A 353 3.24 -2.66 -22.69
C ALA A 353 2.06 -3.26 -21.89
N GLN A 354 1.71 -4.53 -22.16
CA GLN A 354 0.68 -5.22 -21.41
C GLN A 354 1.09 -5.39 -19.94
N ARG A 355 2.32 -5.79 -19.67
CA ARG A 355 2.84 -5.97 -18.30
C ARG A 355 2.85 -4.66 -17.51
N ILE A 356 3.23 -3.54 -18.15
CA ILE A 356 3.17 -2.20 -17.54
C ILE A 356 1.73 -1.87 -17.13
N THR A 357 0.76 -2.11 -18.02
CA THR A 357 -0.65 -1.86 -17.72
C THR A 357 -1.13 -2.69 -16.54
N GLU A 358 -0.85 -3.99 -16.53
CA GLU A 358 -1.21 -4.89 -15.42
C GLU A 358 -0.63 -4.43 -14.08
N LEU A 359 0.64 -4.02 -14.06
CA LEU A 359 1.32 -3.54 -12.85
C LEU A 359 0.73 -2.21 -12.36
N TYR A 360 0.43 -1.29 -13.27
CA TYR A 360 -0.19 -0.02 -12.92
C TYR A 360 -1.63 -0.21 -12.41
N ASP A 361 -2.39 -1.13 -12.99
CA ASP A 361 -3.74 -1.48 -12.53
C ASP A 361 -3.70 -2.06 -11.10
N VAL A 362 -2.75 -2.95 -10.81
CA VAL A 362 -2.53 -3.49 -9.46
C VAL A 362 -2.17 -2.37 -8.48
N ALA A 363 -1.21 -1.52 -8.83
CA ALA A 363 -0.79 -0.41 -7.99
C ALA A 363 -1.94 0.57 -7.72
N GLN A 364 -2.70 0.94 -8.77
CA GLN A 364 -3.83 1.85 -8.69
C GLN A 364 -4.93 1.28 -7.79
N HIS A 365 -5.25 0.00 -7.94
CA HIS A 365 -6.26 -0.68 -7.12
C HIS A 365 -5.90 -0.61 -5.62
N HIS A 366 -4.69 -1.03 -5.26
CA HIS A 366 -4.27 -1.03 -3.86
C HIS A 366 -4.11 0.38 -3.28
N TYR A 367 -3.56 1.34 -4.03
CA TYR A 367 -3.51 2.72 -3.57
C TYR A 367 -4.91 3.31 -3.37
N HIS A 368 -5.87 2.99 -4.24
CA HIS A 368 -7.25 3.43 -4.13
C HIS A 368 -7.92 2.90 -2.86
N ASP A 369 -7.81 1.60 -2.59
CA ASP A 369 -8.40 0.97 -1.41
C ASP A 369 -7.76 1.50 -0.12
N LEU A 370 -6.43 1.64 -0.10
CA LEU A 370 -5.69 2.23 1.01
C LEU A 370 -6.14 3.67 1.29
N TRP A 371 -6.26 4.50 0.24
CA TRP A 371 -6.68 5.90 0.38
C TRP A 371 -8.11 6.03 0.88
N LEU A 372 -9.05 5.26 0.31
CA LEU A 372 -10.43 5.27 0.77
C LEU A 372 -10.58 4.73 2.18
N THR A 373 -9.72 3.82 2.61
CA THR A 373 -9.77 3.25 3.96
C THR A 373 -9.20 4.20 5.00
N ASP A 374 -8.07 4.86 4.70
CA ASP A 374 -7.40 5.76 5.64
C ASP A 374 -6.63 6.89 4.94
N HIS A 375 -7.14 8.12 5.04
CA HIS A 375 -6.48 9.32 4.50
C HIS A 375 -5.18 9.71 5.24
N ALA A 376 -4.77 8.99 6.27
CA ALA A 376 -3.44 9.15 6.86
C ALA A 376 -2.34 8.48 6.02
N ILE A 377 -2.70 7.54 5.13
CA ILE A 377 -1.78 6.85 4.22
C ILE A 377 -1.51 7.75 2.99
N VAL A 378 -0.87 8.89 3.24
CA VAL A 378 -0.66 9.94 2.22
C VAL A 378 0.13 9.43 1.00
N THR A 379 1.01 8.44 1.17
CA THR A 379 1.70 7.76 0.07
C THR A 379 0.72 7.28 -1.01
N ALA A 380 -0.44 6.76 -0.61
CA ALA A 380 -1.46 6.27 -1.55
C ALA A 380 -2.07 7.41 -2.39
N ALA A 381 -2.35 8.57 -1.79
CA ALA A 381 -2.85 9.73 -2.54
C ALA A 381 -1.88 10.19 -3.63
N PHE A 382 -0.58 10.24 -3.32
CA PHE A 382 0.44 10.60 -4.31
C PHE A 382 0.66 9.51 -5.34
N GLY A 383 0.56 8.22 -4.97
CA GLY A 383 0.58 7.09 -5.90
C GLY A 383 -0.55 7.18 -6.92
N LEU A 384 -1.78 7.38 -6.46
CA LEU A 384 -2.95 7.58 -7.32
C LEU A 384 -2.75 8.75 -8.27
N ALA A 385 -2.26 9.90 -7.77
CA ALA A 385 -2.03 11.06 -8.61
C ALA A 385 -1.01 10.79 -9.71
N ARG A 386 0.09 10.09 -9.41
CA ARG A 386 1.11 9.73 -10.41
C ARG A 386 0.57 8.78 -11.47
N LEU A 387 -0.16 7.75 -11.07
CA LEU A 387 -0.75 6.77 -11.99
C LEU A 387 -1.85 7.39 -12.86
N SER A 388 -2.69 8.28 -12.29
CA SER A 388 -3.69 9.02 -13.06
C SER A 388 -3.04 9.93 -14.10
N VAL A 389 -1.96 10.63 -13.76
CA VAL A 389 -1.19 11.45 -14.74
C VAL A 389 -0.60 10.57 -15.83
N ALA A 390 -0.02 9.41 -15.48
CA ALA A 390 0.53 8.47 -16.47
C ALA A 390 -0.55 7.92 -17.42
N ALA A 391 -1.79 7.78 -16.93
CA ALA A 391 -2.95 7.40 -17.74
C ALA A 391 -3.60 8.56 -18.52
N GLY A 392 -3.12 9.80 -18.34
CA GLY A 392 -3.71 10.99 -18.97
C GLY A 392 -4.97 11.53 -18.26
N ASP A 393 -5.34 10.98 -17.10
CA ASP A 393 -6.45 11.45 -16.26
C ASP A 393 -5.96 12.50 -15.26
N TYR A 394 -5.81 13.72 -15.75
CA TYR A 394 -5.28 14.83 -14.95
C TYR A 394 -6.26 15.33 -13.88
N ASP A 395 -7.56 15.23 -14.15
CA ASP A 395 -8.61 15.60 -13.18
C ASP A 395 -8.72 14.55 -12.07
N GLY A 396 -8.60 13.27 -12.41
CA GLY A 396 -8.51 12.17 -11.44
C GLY A 396 -7.28 12.27 -10.54
N ALA A 397 -6.16 12.81 -11.04
CA ALA A 397 -4.94 13.00 -10.26
C ALA A 397 -5.10 14.04 -9.12
N ILE A 398 -5.96 15.05 -9.31
CA ILE A 398 -6.12 16.15 -8.35
C ILE A 398 -6.93 15.73 -7.13
N ARG A 399 -7.94 14.90 -7.32
CA ARG A 399 -8.90 14.55 -6.28
C ARG A 399 -8.23 13.99 -5.02
N PRO A 400 -7.40 12.94 -5.07
CA PRO A 400 -6.75 12.41 -3.86
C PRO A 400 -5.80 13.42 -3.21
N LEU A 401 -5.17 14.32 -4.00
CA LEU A 401 -4.29 15.37 -3.48
C LEU A 401 -5.07 16.47 -2.73
N ASP A 402 -6.28 16.81 -3.19
CA ASP A 402 -7.15 17.79 -2.52
C ASP A 402 -7.73 17.25 -1.20
N GLU A 403 -7.90 15.95 -1.11
CA GLU A 403 -8.38 15.27 0.10
C GLU A 403 -7.30 15.09 1.17
N VAL A 404 -6.01 15.37 0.88
CA VAL A 404 -4.94 15.29 1.89
C VAL A 404 -5.25 16.26 3.04
N PRO A 405 -5.33 15.76 4.30
CA PRO A 405 -5.72 16.58 5.44
C PRO A 405 -4.79 17.77 5.68
N ALA A 406 -5.37 18.93 6.04
CA ALA A 406 -4.61 20.14 6.35
C ALA A 406 -3.64 19.99 7.53
N THR A 407 -3.85 18.98 8.37
CA THR A 407 -2.96 18.60 9.48
C THR A 407 -1.76 17.77 9.03
N SER A 408 -1.76 17.27 7.80
CA SER A 408 -0.65 16.49 7.26
C SER A 408 0.56 17.39 6.97
N ARG A 409 1.76 16.93 7.30
CA ARG A 409 3.01 17.58 6.89
C ARG A 409 3.17 17.70 5.37
N HIS A 410 2.48 16.85 4.60
CA HIS A 410 2.49 16.82 3.14
C HIS A 410 1.39 17.67 2.49
N PHE A 411 0.62 18.42 3.27
CA PHE A 411 -0.49 19.23 2.75
C PHE A 411 -0.04 20.23 1.67
N ASN A 412 1.04 20.97 1.93
CA ASN A 412 1.56 21.93 0.94
C ASN A 412 2.18 21.23 -0.27
N THR A 413 2.86 20.10 -0.07
CA THR A 413 3.38 19.24 -1.15
C THR A 413 2.25 18.75 -2.05
N ALA A 414 1.14 18.27 -1.48
CA ALA A 414 -0.02 17.81 -2.25
C ALA A 414 -0.63 18.96 -3.09
N ARG A 415 -0.77 20.14 -2.53
CA ARG A 415 -1.25 21.31 -3.28
C ARG A 415 -0.31 21.72 -4.40
N ALA A 416 0.99 21.69 -4.16
CA ALA A 416 2.00 21.95 -5.19
C ALA A 416 1.94 20.89 -6.31
N THR A 417 1.84 19.62 -5.93
CA THR A 417 1.71 18.49 -6.86
C THR A 417 0.45 18.61 -7.72
N ALA A 418 -0.68 19.04 -7.16
CA ALA A 418 -1.92 19.26 -7.91
C ALA A 418 -1.78 20.37 -8.97
N VAL A 419 -1.00 21.42 -8.70
CA VAL A 419 -0.70 22.46 -9.71
C VAL A 419 0.12 21.87 -10.85
N ILE A 420 1.15 21.11 -10.54
CA ILE A 420 2.06 20.53 -11.53
C ILE A 420 1.36 19.45 -12.37
N ALA A 421 0.50 18.63 -11.77
CA ALA A 421 -0.29 17.64 -12.48
C ALA A 421 -1.13 18.23 -13.62
N LEU A 422 -1.62 19.47 -13.47
CA LEU A 422 -2.43 20.14 -14.48
C LEU A 422 -1.65 20.61 -15.71
N VAL A 423 -0.38 20.99 -15.55
CA VAL A 423 0.32 21.79 -16.58
C VAL A 423 1.70 21.27 -16.98
N HIS A 424 2.37 20.46 -16.16
CA HIS A 424 3.75 20.05 -16.42
C HIS A 424 3.84 18.76 -17.22
N GLY A 425 4.88 18.66 -18.11
CA GLY A 425 5.18 17.45 -18.86
C GLY A 425 4.20 17.13 -19.98
N ARG A 426 3.30 18.06 -20.34
CA ARG A 426 2.27 17.89 -21.37
C ARG A 426 2.60 18.72 -22.63
N ASP A 427 2.14 18.22 -23.79
CA ASP A 427 2.13 19.07 -24.99
C ASP A 427 1.17 20.27 -24.73
N PRO A 428 1.62 21.50 -24.95
CA PRO A 428 0.77 22.67 -24.75
C PRO A 428 -0.53 22.66 -25.55
N SER A 429 -0.59 21.92 -26.66
CA SER A 429 -1.82 21.76 -27.47
C SER A 429 -2.88 20.88 -26.78
N GLU A 430 -2.48 20.04 -25.83
CA GLU A 430 -3.35 19.12 -25.08
C GLU A 430 -3.83 19.72 -23.75
N VAL A 431 -3.21 20.82 -23.29
CA VAL A 431 -3.62 21.52 -22.08
C VAL A 431 -4.79 22.45 -22.40
N THR A 432 -5.83 22.46 -21.56
CA THR A 432 -6.95 23.36 -21.76
C THR A 432 -6.71 24.71 -21.06
N ARG A 433 -7.41 25.74 -21.52
CA ARG A 433 -7.38 27.06 -20.89
C ARG A 433 -7.84 26.98 -19.43
N GLU A 434 -8.88 26.18 -19.18
CA GLU A 434 -9.46 25.96 -17.84
C GLU A 434 -8.44 25.34 -16.89
N GLN A 435 -7.64 24.37 -17.36
CA GLN A 435 -6.58 23.73 -16.56
C GLN A 435 -5.47 24.72 -16.21
N ILE A 436 -5.07 25.59 -17.15
CA ILE A 436 -4.08 26.65 -16.88
C ILE A 436 -4.58 27.64 -15.84
N VAL A 437 -5.84 28.07 -15.96
CA VAL A 437 -6.49 29.00 -15.01
C VAL A 437 -6.62 28.36 -13.65
N GLU A 438 -7.02 27.09 -13.58
CA GLU A 438 -7.14 26.37 -12.32
C GLU A 438 -5.76 26.17 -11.66
N ALA A 439 -4.72 25.83 -12.43
CA ALA A 439 -3.35 25.73 -11.92
C ALA A 439 -2.89 27.07 -11.32
N ALA A 440 -3.15 28.20 -12.00
CA ALA A 440 -2.82 29.52 -11.50
C ALA A 440 -3.58 29.85 -10.20
N ARG A 441 -4.89 29.60 -10.16
CA ARG A 441 -5.73 29.81 -8.98
C ARG A 441 -5.24 29.03 -7.77
N ARG A 442 -4.84 27.75 -7.97
CA ARG A 442 -4.27 26.91 -6.92
C ARG A 442 -2.90 27.41 -6.46
N LEU A 443 -2.07 27.84 -7.41
CA LEU A 443 -0.74 28.37 -7.12
C LEU A 443 -0.79 29.68 -6.29
N GLU A 444 -1.78 30.53 -6.49
CA GLU A 444 -2.00 31.73 -5.68
C GLU A 444 -2.29 31.42 -4.21
N GLN A 445 -2.89 30.25 -3.93
CA GLN A 445 -3.19 29.78 -2.56
C GLN A 445 -1.97 29.19 -1.85
N ILE A 446 -0.90 28.84 -2.57
CA ILE A 446 0.33 28.32 -1.99
C ILE A 446 1.07 29.46 -1.30
N PRO A 447 1.55 29.25 -0.04
CA PRO A 447 2.28 30.29 0.69
C PRO A 447 3.54 30.77 -0.06
N ASP A 448 3.87 32.05 0.07
CA ASP A 448 5.09 32.61 -0.53
C ASP A 448 6.38 32.05 0.08
N SER A 449 6.27 31.39 1.24
CA SER A 449 7.37 30.66 1.89
C SER A 449 7.69 29.32 1.23
N GLU A 450 6.85 28.83 0.29
CA GLU A 450 7.14 27.60 -0.46
C GLU A 450 8.32 27.82 -1.41
N PRO A 451 9.45 27.12 -1.23
CA PRO A 451 10.67 27.36 -2.03
C PRO A 451 10.47 27.12 -3.54
N ARG A 452 9.54 26.24 -3.93
CA ARG A 452 9.25 25.85 -5.31
C ARG A 452 8.31 26.85 -6.01
N LYS A 453 7.60 27.72 -5.26
CA LYS A 453 6.55 28.60 -5.81
C LYS A 453 7.02 29.43 -7.00
N ALA A 454 8.20 30.05 -6.92
CA ALA A 454 8.74 30.87 -8.00
C ALA A 454 8.98 30.09 -9.30
N ARG A 455 9.41 28.81 -9.19
CA ARG A 455 9.61 27.91 -10.35
C ARG A 455 8.27 27.46 -10.92
N MET A 456 7.30 27.14 -10.06
CA MET A 456 5.94 26.76 -10.48
C MET A 456 5.23 27.90 -11.22
N VAL A 457 5.43 29.16 -10.81
CA VAL A 457 4.95 30.34 -11.55
C VAL A 457 5.49 30.33 -12.99
N LEU A 458 6.78 30.04 -13.16
CA LEU A 458 7.38 29.96 -14.49
C LEU A 458 6.80 28.82 -15.32
N ILE A 459 6.54 27.66 -14.74
CA ILE A 459 5.92 26.51 -15.42
C ILE A 459 4.52 26.88 -15.89
N VAL A 460 3.67 27.43 -15.02
CA VAL A 460 2.30 27.83 -15.38
C VAL A 460 2.30 28.92 -16.47
N LEU A 461 3.15 29.95 -16.38
CA LEU A 461 3.26 30.99 -17.41
C LEU A 461 3.84 30.45 -18.71
N GLY A 462 4.82 29.53 -18.63
CA GLY A 462 5.41 28.88 -19.81
C GLY A 462 4.39 28.01 -20.56
N THR A 463 3.61 27.21 -19.81
CA THR A 463 2.51 26.42 -20.39
C THR A 463 1.45 27.34 -21.02
N ALA A 464 1.08 28.44 -20.36
CA ALA A 464 0.14 29.40 -20.91
C ALA A 464 0.65 30.03 -22.24
N LEU A 465 1.93 30.35 -22.31
CA LEU A 465 2.54 30.88 -23.54
C LEU A 465 2.55 29.82 -24.67
N GLY A 466 2.95 28.58 -24.34
CA GLY A 466 2.91 27.46 -25.28
C GLY A 466 1.49 27.19 -25.79
N TRP A 467 0.51 27.19 -24.89
CA TRP A 467 -0.90 27.03 -25.24
C TRP A 467 -1.39 28.13 -26.20
N MET A 468 -1.01 29.40 -25.96
CA MET A 468 -1.37 30.51 -26.85
C MET A 468 -0.80 30.34 -28.26
N HIS A 469 0.42 29.84 -28.38
CA HIS A 469 1.04 29.56 -29.67
C HIS A 469 0.37 28.39 -30.39
N ALA A 470 -0.05 27.35 -29.64
CA ALA A 470 -0.76 26.20 -30.22
C ALA A 470 -2.23 26.52 -30.58
N ASN A 471 -2.85 27.54 -29.94
CA ASN A 471 -4.26 27.89 -30.10
C ASN A 471 -4.45 29.40 -30.41
N PRO A 472 -3.94 29.94 -31.52
CA PRO A 472 -3.93 31.37 -31.80
C PRO A 472 -5.35 31.97 -31.85
N ASP A 473 -6.33 31.26 -32.38
CA ASP A 473 -7.71 31.74 -32.50
C ASP A 473 -8.40 31.84 -31.13
N ALA A 474 -8.15 30.86 -30.23
CA ALA A 474 -8.71 30.85 -28.88
C ALA A 474 -8.02 31.88 -27.97
N ALA A 475 -6.75 32.19 -28.21
CA ALA A 475 -5.99 33.18 -27.46
C ALA A 475 -6.52 34.61 -27.65
N HIS A 476 -7.19 34.90 -28.74
CA HIS A 476 -7.80 36.22 -29.06
C HIS A 476 -9.26 36.32 -28.60
N GLY A 477 -9.85 35.26 -28.02
CA GLY A 477 -11.23 35.24 -27.54
C GLY A 477 -11.46 36.08 -26.26
N SER A 478 -12.67 36.57 -26.09
CA SER A 478 -13.11 37.40 -24.93
C SER A 478 -13.46 36.57 -23.68
N GLY A 479 -12.63 35.56 -23.33
CA GLY A 479 -12.87 34.70 -22.17
C GLY A 479 -12.30 35.27 -20.87
N GLU A 480 -13.03 35.16 -19.73
CA GLU A 480 -12.49 35.39 -18.39
C GLU A 480 -11.67 34.15 -17.92
N PRO A 481 -10.63 34.34 -17.07
CA PRO A 481 -10.15 35.60 -16.49
C PRO A 481 -9.29 36.40 -17.48
N SER A 482 -9.34 37.71 -17.33
CA SER A 482 -8.52 38.65 -18.10
C SER A 482 -7.06 38.70 -17.67
N THR A 483 -6.74 38.10 -16.51
CA THR A 483 -5.38 38.05 -15.93
C THR A 483 -5.04 36.62 -15.45
N LEU A 484 -3.78 36.27 -15.53
CA LEU A 484 -3.21 35.03 -15.01
C LEU A 484 -2.01 35.41 -14.11
N LEU A 485 -2.04 34.98 -12.83
CA LEU A 485 -1.00 35.28 -11.84
C LEU A 485 -0.63 36.78 -11.79
N GLY A 486 -1.64 37.66 -11.94
CA GLY A 486 -1.48 39.13 -11.90
C GLY A 486 -0.99 39.75 -13.21
N PHE A 487 -0.85 38.99 -14.30
CA PHE A 487 -0.49 39.51 -15.63
C PHE A 487 -1.68 39.38 -16.59
N PRO A 488 -1.86 40.33 -17.53
CA PRO A 488 -2.87 40.18 -18.57
C PRO A 488 -2.76 38.83 -19.29
N PHE A 489 -3.88 38.15 -19.47
CA PHE A 489 -3.88 36.82 -20.17
C PHE A 489 -3.84 37.05 -21.70
N THR A 490 -2.78 37.69 -22.14
CA THR A 490 -2.42 37.97 -23.52
C THR A 490 -0.96 37.55 -23.73
N GLU A 491 -0.54 37.29 -24.96
CA GLU A 491 0.85 36.94 -25.26
C GLU A 491 1.85 37.95 -24.66
N HIS A 492 1.60 39.24 -24.88
CA HIS A 492 2.44 40.31 -24.33
C HIS A 492 2.48 40.32 -22.80
N GLY A 493 1.32 40.13 -22.16
CA GLY A 493 1.22 40.07 -20.69
C GLY A 493 1.91 38.86 -20.10
N ILE A 494 1.72 37.66 -20.68
CA ILE A 494 2.36 36.42 -20.22
C ILE A 494 3.88 36.48 -20.45
N ARG A 495 4.36 36.96 -21.61
CA ARG A 495 5.79 37.20 -21.86
C ARG A 495 6.39 38.13 -20.81
N THR A 496 5.71 39.25 -20.49
CA THR A 496 6.14 40.18 -19.44
C THR A 496 6.21 39.52 -18.07
N GLY A 497 5.21 38.69 -17.74
CA GLY A 497 5.16 37.92 -16.51
C GLY A 497 6.31 36.92 -16.39
N THR A 498 6.56 36.19 -17.45
CA THR A 498 7.64 35.20 -17.53
C THR A 498 9.01 35.85 -17.41
N GLU A 499 9.25 36.95 -18.16
CA GLU A 499 10.49 37.74 -18.03
C GLU A 499 10.75 38.21 -16.60
N ARG A 500 9.73 38.80 -15.97
CA ARG A 500 9.84 39.31 -14.59
C ARG A 500 10.14 38.18 -13.61
N SER A 501 9.45 37.06 -13.75
CA SER A 501 9.62 35.89 -12.87
C SER A 501 11.01 35.25 -13.02
N LEU A 502 11.53 35.12 -14.26
CA LEU A 502 12.90 34.67 -14.53
C LEU A 502 13.96 35.56 -13.89
N ARG A 503 13.80 36.90 -14.03
CA ARG A 503 14.72 37.85 -13.38
C ARG A 503 14.65 37.79 -11.86
N ASN A 504 13.47 37.57 -11.29
CA ASN A 504 13.33 37.42 -9.85
C ASN A 504 14.02 36.13 -9.37
N LEU A 505 13.85 35.02 -10.08
CA LEU A 505 14.53 33.75 -9.77
C LEU A 505 16.05 33.88 -9.90
N ALA A 506 16.55 34.57 -10.95
CA ALA A 506 17.96 34.84 -11.12
C ALA A 506 18.57 35.68 -9.96
N ARG A 507 17.81 36.62 -9.36
CA ARG A 507 18.24 37.35 -8.17
C ARG A 507 18.30 36.48 -6.91
N GLN A 508 17.46 35.47 -6.81
CA GLN A 508 17.42 34.53 -5.68
C GLN A 508 18.53 33.48 -5.80
N THR A 509 18.94 33.14 -7.01
CA THR A 509 20.01 32.16 -7.29
C THR A 509 21.38 32.77 -7.01
N ARG A 510 21.88 32.57 -5.76
CA ARG A 510 23.14 33.21 -5.30
C ARG A 510 24.37 32.31 -5.47
N THR A 511 24.20 31.00 -5.46
CA THR A 511 25.27 30.01 -5.38
C THR A 511 25.75 29.49 -6.73
N ASN A 512 24.89 29.41 -7.74
CA ASN A 512 25.22 28.91 -9.08
C ASN A 512 25.21 30.06 -10.11
N ARG A 513 26.42 30.50 -10.54
CA ARG A 513 26.61 31.62 -11.46
C ARG A 513 26.11 31.31 -12.87
N ASP A 514 26.36 30.09 -13.34
CA ASP A 514 25.99 29.67 -14.71
C ASP A 514 24.46 29.55 -14.82
N HIS A 515 23.82 28.97 -13.83
CA HIS A 515 22.37 28.91 -13.72
C HIS A 515 21.76 30.33 -13.71
N ARG A 516 22.35 31.25 -12.96
CA ARG A 516 21.89 32.66 -12.95
C ARG A 516 21.99 33.30 -14.34
N PHE A 517 23.08 33.08 -15.08
CA PHE A 517 23.22 33.62 -16.43
C PHE A 517 22.19 33.01 -17.38
N MET A 518 21.99 31.70 -17.35
CA MET A 518 20.96 31.02 -18.14
C MET A 518 19.57 31.61 -17.91
N LEU A 519 19.19 31.87 -16.64
CA LEU A 519 17.91 32.51 -16.31
C LEU A 519 17.79 33.92 -16.90
N VAL A 520 18.87 34.71 -16.91
CA VAL A 520 18.89 36.05 -17.50
C VAL A 520 18.78 35.98 -19.04
N ASP A 521 19.45 35.01 -19.66
CA ASP A 521 19.38 34.82 -21.12
C ASP A 521 17.99 34.37 -21.55
N LEU A 522 17.36 33.45 -20.81
CA LEU A 522 15.96 33.08 -21.02
C LEU A 522 15.00 34.29 -20.84
N ALA A 523 15.23 35.12 -19.83
CA ALA A 523 14.45 36.33 -19.63
C ALA A 523 14.56 37.28 -20.81
N ASN A 524 15.75 37.44 -21.40
CA ASN A 524 15.97 38.27 -22.59
C ASN A 524 15.29 37.65 -23.83
N TYR A 525 15.31 36.32 -23.97
CA TYR A 525 14.68 35.61 -25.08
C TYR A 525 13.14 35.73 -25.06
N VAL A 526 12.54 35.61 -23.88
CA VAL A 526 11.07 35.66 -23.73
C VAL A 526 10.52 37.06 -23.75
N ARG A 527 11.37 38.06 -23.58
CA ARG A 527 10.96 39.49 -23.51
C ARG A 527 10.05 39.85 -24.68
N PRO A 528 8.92 40.58 -24.43
CA PRO A 528 8.09 41.09 -25.50
C PRO A 528 8.86 42.01 -26.44
N ASP A 529 8.62 41.90 -27.76
CA ASP A 529 9.15 42.86 -28.72
C ASP A 529 8.58 44.24 -28.43
N THR A 530 9.42 45.21 -28.11
CA THR A 530 9.03 46.61 -28.02
C THR A 530 9.13 47.23 -29.40
N LEU A 531 7.98 47.47 -30.03
CA LEU A 531 7.94 48.35 -31.20
C LEU A 531 8.40 49.75 -30.74
N PHE A 532 9.56 50.19 -31.27
CA PHE A 532 9.97 51.56 -31.22
C PHE A 532 9.21 52.38 -32.22
#